data_8b6319f886172e18577237edd48d7b6c
#
_entry.id   8b6319f886172e18577237edd48d7b6c
#
_cell.length_a   1.000
_cell.length_b   1.000
_cell.length_c   1.000
_cell.angle_alpha   90.00
_cell.angle_beta   90.00
_cell.angle_gamma   90.00
#
_symmetry.space_group_name_H-M   'P 1'
#
loop_
_entity.id
_entity.type
_entity.pdbx_description
1 polymer ?
#
loop_
_entity_poly.entity_id
_entity_poly.type
_entity_poly.pdbx_seq_one_letter_code
_entity_poly.pdbx_strand_id
1 'polypeptide(L)'
;MTGYQDYLIVLTPSDSVCKRIKRIKEDSAAIIGDYEGKYSKAHISIQQWPRKKPVWIDALMPKLERELLTLPPLPIAVNGFDFFHHEENPTIYARLEQNPGTAIWFKHLKRFFSGGHFVPHITIARSLPSPAFKKLWPYVSKQEWSEEFKVDKLTILRRDMIGHDRSYKVYKELPFNRRLDFKTFVNSKQKAPAPAEKAVVSSQFSLF
;
A
#
# COMPACT_ATOMS: atom_id res chain seq x y z
N MET A 1 10.52 16.87 -24.71
CA MET A 1 9.21 16.87 -24.00
C MET A 1 9.17 15.66 -23.10
N THR A 2 9.12 15.83 -21.80
CA THR A 2 8.97 14.72 -20.85
C THR A 2 7.56 14.15 -21.00
N GLY A 3 7.48 12.89 -21.45
CA GLY A 3 6.21 12.20 -21.68
C GLY A 3 5.44 11.95 -20.38
N TYR A 4 4.26 11.33 -20.50
CA TYR A 4 3.50 10.86 -19.34
C TYR A 4 4.21 9.68 -18.67
N GLN A 5 4.11 9.62 -17.36
CA GLN A 5 4.67 8.56 -16.52
C GLN A 5 3.61 8.00 -15.57
N ASP A 6 3.75 6.75 -15.20
CA ASP A 6 2.98 6.15 -14.11
C ASP A 6 3.78 6.24 -12.82
N TYR A 7 3.10 6.57 -11.73
CA TYR A 7 3.68 6.58 -10.39
C TYR A 7 2.96 5.60 -9.49
N LEU A 8 3.73 4.87 -8.70
CA LEU A 8 3.24 3.95 -7.68
C LEU A 8 3.82 4.36 -6.33
N ILE A 9 2.94 4.66 -5.40
CA ILE A 9 3.28 5.08 -4.04
C ILE A 9 3.19 3.86 -3.15
N VAL A 10 4.29 3.51 -2.48
CA VAL A 10 4.41 2.28 -1.72
C VAL A 10 5.09 2.49 -0.36
N LEU A 11 4.83 1.57 0.56
CA LEU A 11 5.66 1.33 1.72
C LEU A 11 6.50 0.08 1.46
N THR A 12 7.80 0.17 1.72
CA THR A 12 8.72 -0.95 1.53
C THR A 12 8.90 -1.68 2.87
N PRO A 13 8.62 -2.99 2.94
CA PRO A 13 8.91 -3.80 4.13
C PRO A 13 10.40 -3.90 4.42
N SER A 14 10.74 -4.48 5.58
CA SER A 14 12.14 -4.81 5.93
C SER A 14 12.77 -5.78 4.91
N ASP A 15 14.09 -5.82 4.88
CA ASP A 15 14.84 -6.73 4.01
C ASP A 15 14.52 -8.21 4.29
N SER A 16 14.28 -8.58 5.55
CA SER A 16 13.89 -9.94 5.96
C SER A 16 12.56 -10.32 5.33
N VAL A 17 11.55 -9.46 5.49
CA VAL A 17 10.21 -9.65 4.88
C VAL A 17 10.32 -9.70 3.35
N CYS A 18 11.11 -8.79 2.74
CA CYS A 18 11.31 -8.78 1.28
C CYS A 18 11.94 -10.08 0.78
N LYS A 19 12.95 -10.62 1.46
CA LYS A 19 13.60 -11.89 1.13
C LYS A 19 12.62 -13.06 1.25
N ARG A 20 11.81 -13.10 2.32
CA ARG A 20 10.82 -14.17 2.52
C ARG A 20 9.74 -14.12 1.44
N ILE A 21 9.20 -12.94 1.10
CA ILE A 21 8.23 -12.77 0.00
C ILE A 21 8.83 -13.25 -1.33
N LYS A 22 10.07 -12.89 -1.61
CA LYS A 22 10.77 -13.35 -2.84
C LYS A 22 10.80 -14.87 -2.91
N ARG A 23 11.20 -15.53 -1.81
CA ARG A 23 11.24 -17.00 -1.74
C ARG A 23 9.86 -17.62 -1.99
N ILE A 24 8.81 -17.11 -1.30
CA ILE A 24 7.45 -17.61 -1.50
C ILE A 24 7.01 -17.45 -2.96
N LYS A 25 7.37 -16.36 -3.62
CA LYS A 25 7.08 -16.15 -5.05
C LYS A 25 7.82 -17.13 -5.94
N GLU A 26 9.07 -17.45 -5.65
CA GLU A 26 9.86 -18.45 -6.35
C GLU A 26 9.27 -19.84 -6.18
N ASP A 27 8.91 -20.24 -4.95
CA ASP A 27 8.22 -21.50 -4.65
C ASP A 27 6.86 -21.58 -5.35
N SER A 28 6.11 -20.47 -5.34
CA SER A 28 4.83 -20.38 -6.06
C SER A 28 5.00 -20.63 -7.55
N ALA A 29 6.04 -20.05 -8.16
CA ALA A 29 6.31 -20.28 -9.58
C ALA A 29 6.75 -21.73 -9.88
N ALA A 30 7.42 -22.40 -8.97
CA ALA A 30 7.73 -23.83 -9.10
C ALA A 30 6.44 -24.69 -9.11
N ILE A 31 5.38 -24.27 -8.42
CA ILE A 31 4.11 -24.98 -8.32
C ILE A 31 3.20 -24.72 -9.54
N ILE A 32 3.04 -23.45 -9.95
CA ILE A 32 2.03 -23.04 -10.94
C ILE A 32 2.64 -22.53 -12.27
N GLY A 33 3.96 -22.50 -12.42
CA GLY A 33 4.64 -21.86 -13.54
C GLY A 33 4.77 -20.34 -13.35
N ASP A 34 5.21 -19.65 -14.40
CA ASP A 34 5.35 -18.19 -14.37
C ASP A 34 3.99 -17.50 -14.29
N TYR A 35 3.91 -16.43 -13.50
CA TYR A 35 2.70 -15.65 -13.28
C TYR A 35 3.01 -14.16 -13.17
N GLU A 36 1.99 -13.33 -13.37
CA GLU A 36 2.13 -11.88 -13.27
C GLU A 36 2.53 -11.45 -11.82
N GLY A 37 3.56 -10.64 -11.71
CA GLY A 37 4.04 -10.14 -10.42
C GLY A 37 5.08 -11.02 -9.73
N LYS A 38 5.47 -12.18 -10.30
CA LYS A 38 6.55 -13.05 -9.76
C LYS A 38 7.81 -12.25 -9.43
N TYR A 39 8.25 -11.39 -10.36
CA TYR A 39 9.48 -10.61 -10.21
C TYR A 39 9.30 -9.26 -9.53
N SER A 40 8.07 -8.89 -9.17
CA SER A 40 7.82 -7.62 -8.47
C SER A 40 8.39 -7.67 -7.06
N LYS A 41 9.11 -6.60 -6.65
CA LYS A 41 9.60 -6.46 -5.27
C LYS A 41 8.43 -6.37 -4.29
N ALA A 42 8.63 -6.89 -3.08
CA ALA A 42 7.64 -6.79 -2.02
C ALA A 42 7.35 -5.32 -1.67
N HIS A 43 6.09 -4.95 -1.61
CA HIS A 43 5.65 -3.60 -1.23
C HIS A 43 4.19 -3.61 -0.75
N ILE A 44 3.83 -2.59 0.01
CA ILE A 44 2.45 -2.27 0.38
C ILE A 44 2.02 -1.10 -0.50
N SER A 45 1.09 -1.32 -1.44
CA SER A 45 0.60 -0.28 -2.34
C SER A 45 -0.29 0.71 -1.58
N ILE A 46 0.01 2.00 -1.65
CA ILE A 46 -0.78 3.06 -1.03
C ILE A 46 -1.65 3.76 -2.06
N GLN A 47 -1.07 4.13 -3.20
CA GLN A 47 -1.74 4.88 -4.26
C GLN A 47 -1.07 4.63 -5.62
N GLN A 48 -1.86 4.64 -6.68
CA GLN A 48 -1.39 4.74 -8.06
C GLN A 48 -1.80 6.08 -8.66
N TRP A 49 -0.88 6.70 -9.39
CA TRP A 49 -1.14 7.87 -10.22
C TRP A 49 -0.76 7.56 -11.66
N PRO A 50 -1.67 6.97 -12.43
CA PRO A 50 -1.40 6.64 -13.82
C PRO A 50 -1.37 7.92 -14.68
N ARG A 51 -0.53 7.90 -15.69
CA ARG A 51 -0.47 8.90 -16.78
C ARG A 51 -0.36 10.35 -16.28
N LYS A 52 0.61 10.62 -15.38
CA LYS A 52 0.89 11.97 -14.87
C LYS A 52 2.09 12.59 -15.57
N LYS A 53 2.06 13.90 -15.78
CA LYS A 53 3.26 14.66 -16.20
C LYS A 53 4.18 14.83 -15.01
N PRO A 54 5.52 14.73 -15.17
CA PRO A 54 6.47 14.93 -14.07
C PRO A 54 6.26 16.23 -13.30
N VAL A 55 6.01 17.34 -13.98
CA VAL A 55 5.78 18.65 -13.38
C VAL A 55 4.63 18.65 -12.37
N TRP A 56 3.59 17.82 -12.57
CA TRP A 56 2.48 17.72 -11.64
C TRP A 56 2.92 17.04 -10.34
N ILE A 57 3.76 16.00 -10.45
CA ILE A 57 4.33 15.31 -9.29
C ILE A 57 5.28 16.21 -8.53
N ASP A 58 6.19 16.90 -9.24
CA ASP A 58 7.17 17.81 -8.64
C ASP A 58 6.48 18.92 -7.82
N ALA A 59 5.38 19.46 -8.33
CA ALA A 59 4.59 20.48 -7.64
C ALA A 59 3.94 19.96 -6.34
N LEU A 60 3.65 18.64 -6.24
CA LEU A 60 3.07 18.03 -5.04
C LEU A 60 4.14 17.74 -3.96
N MET A 61 5.40 17.53 -4.34
CA MET A 61 6.44 17.06 -3.42
C MET A 61 6.62 17.89 -2.17
N PRO A 62 6.74 19.23 -2.21
CA PRO A 62 6.98 20.03 -1.00
C PRO A 62 5.83 19.92 0.02
N LYS A 63 4.58 19.77 -0.47
CA LYS A 63 3.44 19.55 0.41
C LYS A 63 3.48 18.16 1.01
N LEU A 64 3.68 17.14 0.20
CA LEU A 64 3.70 15.75 0.64
C LEU A 64 4.82 15.50 1.67
N GLU A 65 6.01 16.05 1.45
CA GLU A 65 7.13 15.98 2.41
C GLU A 65 6.75 16.53 3.78
N ARG A 66 6.17 17.73 3.83
CA ARG A 66 5.73 18.32 5.11
C ARG A 66 4.66 17.50 5.81
N GLU A 67 3.69 17.01 5.06
CA GLU A 67 2.59 16.22 5.60
C GLU A 67 3.09 14.88 6.16
N LEU A 68 4.01 14.21 5.48
CA LEU A 68 4.58 12.94 5.94
C LEU A 68 5.41 13.09 7.23
N LEU A 69 5.99 14.26 7.48
CA LEU A 69 6.67 14.55 8.75
C LEU A 69 5.71 14.68 9.95
N THR A 70 4.40 14.65 9.74
CA THR A 70 3.41 14.55 10.82
C THR A 70 3.16 13.11 11.26
N LEU A 71 3.70 12.11 10.55
CA LEU A 71 3.55 10.68 10.83
C LEU A 71 4.82 10.11 11.46
N PRO A 72 4.69 9.31 12.53
CA PRO A 72 5.80 8.48 13.03
C PRO A 72 6.07 7.31 12.07
N PRO A 73 7.24 6.65 12.15
CA PRO A 73 7.45 5.34 11.56
C PRO A 73 6.38 4.35 12.02
N LEU A 74 5.95 3.46 11.11
CA LEU A 74 4.89 2.48 11.35
C LEU A 74 5.47 1.14 11.78
N PRO A 75 5.25 0.68 13.03
CA PRO A 75 5.43 -0.72 13.39
C PRO A 75 4.23 -1.52 12.87
N ILE A 76 4.50 -2.60 12.16
CA ILE A 76 3.48 -3.48 11.60
C ILE A 76 4.00 -4.90 11.49
N ALA A 77 3.11 -5.89 11.54
CA ALA A 77 3.47 -7.30 11.42
C ALA A 77 2.80 -7.95 10.20
N VAL A 78 3.52 -8.88 9.60
CA VAL A 78 2.89 -9.91 8.76
C VAL A 78 2.29 -10.96 9.69
N ASN A 79 1.08 -11.42 9.39
CA ASN A 79 0.41 -12.47 10.14
C ASN A 79 -0.33 -13.41 9.19
N GLY A 80 0.42 -14.35 8.61
CA GLY A 80 -0.07 -15.36 7.68
C GLY A 80 -0.45 -14.81 6.31
N PHE A 81 -1.33 -15.54 5.63
CA PHE A 81 -1.73 -15.27 4.26
C PHE A 81 -3.24 -15.23 4.14
N ASP A 82 -3.72 -14.56 3.10
CA ASP A 82 -5.12 -14.48 2.75
C ASP A 82 -5.26 -14.20 1.25
N PHE A 83 -6.46 -14.09 0.74
CA PHE A 83 -6.69 -13.78 -0.66
C PHE A 83 -7.91 -12.88 -0.86
N PHE A 84 -7.86 -12.06 -1.91
CA PHE A 84 -9.02 -11.31 -2.37
C PHE A 84 -9.78 -12.14 -3.39
N HIS A 85 -11.09 -12.22 -3.19
CA HIS A 85 -12.03 -12.71 -4.21
C HIS A 85 -12.25 -11.59 -5.23
N HIS A 86 -11.71 -11.78 -6.44
CA HIS A 86 -12.03 -10.94 -7.59
C HIS A 86 -12.67 -11.87 -8.63
N GLU A 87 -13.99 -11.97 -8.61
CA GLU A 87 -14.80 -12.78 -9.52
C GLU A 87 -14.13 -14.11 -9.96
N GLU A 88 -13.38 -14.08 -11.10
CA GLU A 88 -12.72 -15.28 -11.64
C GLU A 88 -11.23 -15.40 -11.29
N ASN A 89 -10.60 -14.31 -10.80
CA ASN A 89 -9.14 -14.22 -10.68
C ASN A 89 -8.68 -13.75 -9.29
N PRO A 90 -8.64 -14.65 -8.30
CA PRO A 90 -8.20 -14.29 -6.94
C PRO A 90 -6.75 -13.83 -6.89
N THR A 91 -6.45 -13.02 -5.86
CA THR A 91 -5.11 -12.50 -5.58
C THR A 91 -4.68 -12.96 -4.20
N ILE A 92 -3.61 -13.76 -4.12
CA ILE A 92 -3.01 -14.22 -2.86
C ILE A 92 -2.05 -13.15 -2.34
N TYR A 93 -2.11 -12.87 -1.03
CA TYR A 93 -1.26 -11.89 -0.38
C TYR A 93 -0.83 -12.33 1.03
N ALA A 94 0.30 -11.79 1.49
CA ALA A 94 0.67 -11.82 2.91
C ALA A 94 -0.16 -10.78 3.64
N ARG A 95 -0.89 -11.24 4.66
CA ARG A 95 -1.79 -10.43 5.48
C ARG A 95 -0.98 -9.60 6.47
N LEU A 96 -1.29 -8.33 6.54
CA LEU A 96 -0.73 -7.44 7.55
C LEU A 96 -1.71 -7.32 8.72
N GLU A 97 -1.16 -7.42 9.92
CA GLU A 97 -1.95 -7.28 11.13
C GLU A 97 -2.53 -5.87 11.24
N GLN A 98 -3.84 -5.80 11.43
CA GLN A 98 -4.56 -4.56 11.61
C GLN A 98 -5.05 -4.48 13.06
N ASN A 99 -4.48 -3.58 13.81
CA ASN A 99 -4.95 -3.18 15.13
C ASN A 99 -5.45 -1.72 15.09
N PRO A 100 -6.13 -1.22 16.13
CA PRO A 100 -6.64 0.16 16.14
C PRO A 100 -5.57 1.22 15.86
N GLY A 101 -4.33 0.99 16.32
CA GLY A 101 -3.22 1.92 16.10
C GLY A 101 -2.78 1.98 14.65
N THR A 102 -2.58 0.82 14.00
CA THR A 102 -2.24 0.76 12.57
C THR A 102 -3.37 1.31 11.71
N ALA A 103 -4.63 1.05 12.06
CA ALA A 103 -5.78 1.60 11.35
C ALA A 103 -5.82 3.14 11.41
N ILE A 104 -5.57 3.74 12.59
CA ILE A 104 -5.46 5.19 12.75
C ILE A 104 -4.32 5.74 11.89
N TRP A 105 -3.16 5.10 11.91
CA TRP A 105 -2.00 5.52 11.15
C TRP A 105 -2.29 5.51 9.64
N PHE A 106 -2.82 4.41 9.11
CA PHE A 106 -3.20 4.32 7.68
C PHE A 106 -4.30 5.32 7.31
N LYS A 107 -5.27 5.56 8.19
CA LYS A 107 -6.28 6.59 7.99
C LYS A 107 -5.64 7.99 7.84
N HIS A 108 -4.61 8.31 8.64
CA HIS A 108 -3.88 9.57 8.51
C HIS A 108 -3.04 9.63 7.23
N LEU A 109 -2.31 8.57 6.88
CA LEU A 109 -1.59 8.50 5.62
C LEU A 109 -2.53 8.68 4.41
N LYS A 110 -3.67 8.01 4.42
CA LYS A 110 -4.65 8.06 3.31
C LYS A 110 -5.29 9.44 3.11
N ARG A 111 -5.23 10.35 4.08
CA ARG A 111 -5.69 11.74 3.90
C ARG A 111 -4.88 12.50 2.84
N PHE A 112 -3.65 12.10 2.60
CA PHE A 112 -2.77 12.72 1.60
C PHE A 112 -3.02 12.17 0.19
N PHE A 113 -3.80 11.10 0.08
CA PHE A 113 -4.10 10.40 -1.15
C PHE A 113 -5.61 10.22 -1.30
N SER A 114 -6.12 10.46 -2.50
CA SER A 114 -7.50 10.13 -2.83
C SER A 114 -7.66 8.62 -2.96
N GLY A 115 -8.69 8.04 -2.38
CA GLY A 115 -8.97 6.62 -2.56
C GLY A 115 -9.99 6.08 -1.56
N GLY A 116 -10.70 5.02 -1.97
CA GLY A 116 -11.74 4.34 -1.23
C GLY A 116 -11.21 3.35 -0.19
N HIS A 117 -11.94 2.24 -0.04
CA HIS A 117 -11.59 1.17 0.88
C HIS A 117 -10.16 0.67 0.64
N PHE A 118 -9.40 0.50 1.73
CA PHE A 118 -7.99 0.14 1.69
C PHE A 118 -7.70 -0.98 2.70
N VAL A 119 -7.20 -2.09 2.20
CA VAL A 119 -6.68 -3.20 3.00
C VAL A 119 -5.18 -3.28 2.76
N PRO A 120 -4.33 -2.92 3.74
CA PRO A 120 -2.88 -3.03 3.59
C PRO A 120 -2.48 -4.51 3.45
N HIS A 121 -1.70 -4.83 2.42
CA HIS A 121 -1.27 -6.19 2.12
C HIS A 121 0.02 -6.19 1.30
N ILE A 122 0.70 -7.34 1.24
CA ILE A 122 1.85 -7.57 0.36
C ILE A 122 1.48 -8.67 -0.63
N THR A 123 1.33 -8.34 -1.90
CA THR A 123 0.91 -9.29 -2.94
C THR A 123 1.95 -10.39 -3.18
N ILE A 124 1.50 -11.64 -3.17
CA ILE A 124 2.27 -12.81 -3.59
C ILE A 124 2.01 -13.11 -5.07
N ALA A 125 0.75 -13.37 -5.42
CA ALA A 125 0.36 -13.70 -6.78
C ALA A 125 -0.98 -13.04 -7.10
N ARG A 126 -1.01 -12.27 -8.19
CA ARG A 126 -2.16 -11.48 -8.62
C ARG A 126 -2.92 -12.19 -9.74
N SER A 127 -4.22 -11.99 -9.74
CA SER A 127 -5.11 -12.39 -10.85
C SER A 127 -4.89 -13.82 -11.33
N LEU A 128 -4.86 -14.75 -10.37
CA LEU A 128 -4.60 -16.15 -10.66
C LEU A 128 -5.80 -16.80 -11.36
N PRO A 129 -5.62 -17.50 -12.47
CA PRO A 129 -6.66 -18.37 -13.00
C PRO A 129 -7.09 -19.43 -11.96
N SER A 130 -8.37 -19.78 -11.93
CA SER A 130 -8.94 -20.72 -10.95
C SER A 130 -8.13 -22.02 -10.78
N PRO A 131 -7.63 -22.69 -11.84
CA PRO A 131 -6.80 -23.89 -11.67
C PRO A 131 -5.47 -23.62 -10.95
N ALA A 132 -4.81 -22.49 -11.24
CA ALA A 132 -3.57 -22.10 -10.59
C ALA A 132 -3.79 -21.74 -9.11
N PHE A 133 -4.87 -21.02 -8.81
CA PHE A 133 -5.26 -20.73 -7.45
C PHE A 133 -5.53 -21.98 -6.62
N LYS A 134 -6.33 -22.93 -7.14
CA LYS A 134 -6.63 -24.21 -6.47
C LYS A 134 -5.38 -25.04 -6.16
N LYS A 135 -4.32 -24.89 -6.98
CA LYS A 135 -3.04 -25.57 -6.79
C LYS A 135 -2.17 -24.86 -5.75
N LEU A 136 -2.13 -23.52 -5.80
CA LEU A 136 -1.21 -22.71 -5.00
C LEU A 136 -1.73 -22.43 -3.59
N TRP A 137 -3.04 -22.13 -3.43
CA TRP A 137 -3.60 -21.72 -2.15
C TRP A 137 -3.38 -22.73 -1.02
N PRO A 138 -3.58 -24.07 -1.19
CA PRO A 138 -3.31 -25.06 -0.15
C PRO A 138 -1.84 -25.08 0.32
N TYR A 139 -0.92 -24.72 -0.55
CA TYR A 139 0.51 -24.62 -0.20
C TYR A 139 0.79 -23.35 0.61
N VAL A 140 0.30 -22.18 0.18
CA VAL A 140 0.57 -20.92 0.83
C VAL A 140 -0.16 -20.79 2.16
N SER A 141 -1.44 -21.23 2.23
CA SER A 141 -2.27 -21.09 3.43
C SER A 141 -1.79 -21.91 4.63
N LYS A 142 -1.04 -22.99 4.40
CA LYS A 142 -0.45 -23.82 5.46
C LYS A 142 0.84 -23.24 6.04
N GLN A 143 1.42 -22.23 5.42
CA GLN A 143 2.65 -21.63 5.93
C GLN A 143 2.34 -20.70 7.10
N GLU A 144 2.87 -21.01 8.25
CA GLU A 144 2.84 -20.11 9.40
C GLU A 144 3.90 -19.02 9.22
N TRP A 145 3.46 -17.77 9.32
CA TRP A 145 4.36 -16.62 9.28
C TRP A 145 3.84 -15.49 10.13
N SER A 146 4.60 -15.15 11.16
CA SER A 146 4.43 -13.93 11.95
C SER A 146 5.78 -13.24 12.03
N GLU A 147 5.85 -11.99 11.59
CA GLU A 147 7.09 -11.21 11.60
C GLU A 147 6.77 -9.72 11.73
N GLU A 148 7.30 -9.09 12.78
CA GLU A 148 7.20 -7.65 12.96
C GLU A 148 8.30 -6.92 12.18
N PHE A 149 7.96 -5.77 11.62
CA PHE A 149 8.90 -4.88 10.98
C PHE A 149 8.48 -3.42 11.12
N LYS A 150 9.39 -2.51 10.80
CA LYS A 150 9.16 -1.07 10.89
C LYS A 150 9.31 -0.44 9.52
N VAL A 151 8.32 0.36 9.13
CA VAL A 151 8.38 1.18 7.91
C VAL A 151 8.67 2.62 8.32
N ASP A 152 9.75 3.21 7.82
CA ASP A 152 10.21 4.54 8.21
C ASP A 152 10.16 5.56 7.07
N LYS A 153 9.72 5.18 5.88
CA LYS A 153 9.60 6.05 4.72
C LYS A 153 8.51 5.59 3.75
N LEU A 154 8.01 6.54 3.00
CA LEU A 154 7.21 6.33 1.80
C LEU A 154 8.12 6.33 0.59
N THR A 155 7.92 5.40 -0.33
CA THR A 155 8.68 5.36 -1.59
C THR A 155 7.74 5.66 -2.76
N ILE A 156 8.15 6.59 -3.61
CA ILE A 156 7.48 6.88 -4.87
C ILE A 156 8.29 6.20 -5.97
N LEU A 157 7.65 5.29 -6.65
CA LEU A 157 8.19 4.63 -7.83
C LEU A 157 7.62 5.29 -9.08
N ARG A 158 8.41 5.35 -10.15
CA ARG A 158 7.96 5.82 -11.45
C ARG A 158 8.35 4.85 -12.56
N ARG A 159 7.57 4.82 -13.62
CA ARG A 159 7.92 4.17 -14.89
C ARG A 159 7.51 5.03 -16.07
N ASP A 160 8.29 5.00 -17.13
CA ASP A 160 7.93 5.65 -18.39
C ASP A 160 6.86 4.83 -19.11
N MET A 161 5.92 5.51 -19.73
CA MET A 161 4.86 4.84 -20.52
C MET A 161 5.35 4.44 -21.91
N ILE A 162 6.38 5.11 -22.42
CA ILE A 162 6.98 4.89 -23.72
C ILE A 162 8.44 4.48 -23.52
N GLY A 163 8.92 3.50 -24.26
CA GLY A 163 10.29 2.99 -24.18
C GLY A 163 10.36 1.49 -23.95
N HIS A 164 11.56 0.94 -24.02
CA HIS A 164 11.82 -0.51 -23.85
C HIS A 164 11.77 -0.95 -22.39
N ASP A 165 12.26 -0.11 -21.47
CA ASP A 165 12.26 -0.40 -20.03
C ASP A 165 11.03 0.22 -19.36
N ARG A 166 10.01 -0.61 -19.14
CA ARG A 166 8.80 -0.26 -18.41
C ARG A 166 8.81 -0.66 -16.94
N SER A 167 9.99 -0.95 -16.39
CA SER A 167 10.12 -1.28 -14.98
C SER A 167 9.93 -0.04 -14.11
N TYR A 168 9.36 -0.25 -12.91
CA TYR A 168 9.31 0.81 -11.91
C TYR A 168 10.69 1.06 -11.30
N LYS A 169 11.12 2.32 -11.29
CA LYS A 169 12.35 2.80 -10.65
C LYS A 169 12.00 3.71 -9.49
N VAL A 170 12.87 3.73 -8.47
CA VAL A 170 12.71 4.69 -7.36
C VAL A 170 12.85 6.11 -7.91
N TYR A 171 11.79 6.89 -7.73
CA TYR A 171 11.78 8.32 -8.05
C TYR A 171 12.17 9.14 -6.83
N LYS A 172 11.53 8.88 -5.67
CA LYS A 172 11.81 9.59 -4.43
C LYS A 172 11.49 8.74 -3.21
N GLU A 173 12.26 8.92 -2.15
CA GLU A 173 11.99 8.37 -0.83
C GLU A 173 11.73 9.52 0.15
N LEU A 174 10.64 9.42 0.89
CA LEU A 174 10.16 10.46 1.79
C LEU A 174 10.09 9.89 3.21
N PRO A 175 11.01 10.31 4.12
CA PRO A 175 11.05 9.77 5.47
C PRO A 175 9.85 10.22 6.30
N PHE A 176 9.38 9.36 7.19
CA PHE A 176 8.52 9.74 8.29
C PHE A 176 9.31 10.41 9.42
N ASN A 177 8.62 11.07 10.32
CA ASN A 177 9.28 11.76 11.42
C ASN A 177 9.73 10.77 12.52
N ARG A 178 11.00 10.43 12.53
CA ARG A 178 11.60 9.50 13.50
C ARG A 178 11.61 10.01 14.95
N ARG A 179 11.34 11.32 15.16
CA ARG A 179 11.22 11.90 16.51
C ARG A 179 9.85 11.70 17.13
N LEU A 180 8.85 11.32 16.33
CA LEU A 180 7.51 11.00 16.81
C LEU A 180 7.44 9.54 17.26
N ASP A 181 6.87 9.33 18.43
CA ASP A 181 6.55 7.99 18.92
C ASP A 181 5.18 7.53 18.43
N PHE A 182 5.10 6.28 17.99
CA PHE A 182 3.88 5.72 17.39
C PHE A 182 2.71 5.64 18.39
N LYS A 183 2.97 5.21 19.65
CA LYS A 183 1.93 5.09 20.67
C LYS A 183 1.38 6.45 21.05
N THR A 184 2.26 7.42 21.25
CA THR A 184 1.89 8.81 21.54
C THR A 184 1.06 9.42 20.40
N PHE A 185 1.46 9.19 19.16
CA PHE A 185 0.69 9.62 17.99
C PHE A 185 -0.71 9.03 17.97
N VAL A 186 -0.85 7.71 18.12
CA VAL A 186 -2.14 7.01 18.13
C VAL A 186 -3.05 7.57 19.24
N ASN A 187 -2.53 7.69 20.46
CA ASN A 187 -3.29 8.20 21.62
C ASN A 187 -3.77 9.65 21.39
N SER A 188 -2.94 10.50 20.77
CA SER A 188 -3.32 11.88 20.45
C SER A 188 -4.48 11.96 19.44
N LYS A 189 -4.58 10.99 18.53
CA LYS A 189 -5.62 10.95 17.49
C LYS A 189 -6.92 10.29 17.97
N GLN A 190 -6.84 9.41 18.96
CA GLN A 190 -8.03 8.84 19.61
C GLN A 190 -8.76 9.88 20.49
N LYS A 191 -8.02 10.79 21.13
CA LYS A 191 -8.59 11.83 22.01
C LYS A 191 -9.17 13.03 21.24
N ALA A 192 -8.87 13.21 19.95
CA ALA A 192 -9.42 14.29 19.16
C ALA A 192 -10.94 14.07 18.97
N PRO A 193 -11.81 15.03 19.32
CA PRO A 193 -13.24 14.90 19.05
C PRO A 193 -13.47 14.75 17.55
N ALA A 194 -14.48 13.94 17.18
CA ALA A 194 -14.87 13.80 15.79
C ALA A 194 -15.16 15.21 15.23
N PRO A 195 -14.75 15.52 13.99
CA PRO A 195 -15.13 16.79 13.38
C PRO A 195 -16.64 16.88 13.39
N ALA A 196 -17.18 17.97 13.96
CA ALA A 196 -18.61 18.23 14.01
C ALA A 196 -19.19 18.05 12.59
N GLU A 197 -20.14 17.15 12.44
CA GLU A 197 -20.93 17.04 11.21
C GLU A 197 -21.47 18.42 10.90
N LYS A 198 -21.11 18.97 9.74
CA LYS A 198 -21.72 20.17 9.23
C LYS A 198 -23.20 19.87 9.08
N ALA A 199 -24.01 20.42 9.96
CA ALA A 199 -25.47 20.38 9.85
C ALA A 199 -25.84 20.85 8.44
N VAL A 200 -26.42 19.95 7.66
CA VAL A 200 -27.03 20.30 6.38
C VAL A 200 -28.27 21.13 6.75
N VAL A 201 -28.14 22.45 6.66
CA VAL A 201 -29.28 23.35 6.74
C VAL A 201 -30.09 23.09 5.49
N SER A 202 -31.14 22.30 5.64
CA SER A 202 -32.19 22.10 4.65
C SER A 202 -32.97 23.43 4.54
N SER A 203 -32.62 24.26 3.58
CA SER A 203 -33.45 25.38 3.16
C SER A 203 -34.61 24.83 2.33
N GLN A 204 -35.74 24.58 2.98
CA GLN A 204 -37.00 24.42 2.29
C GLN A 204 -37.36 25.77 1.67
N PHE A 205 -37.21 25.90 0.38
CA PHE A 205 -37.88 26.93 -0.39
C PHE A 205 -39.32 26.47 -0.64
N SER A 206 -40.25 27.08 0.11
CA SER A 206 -41.68 27.05 -0.19
C SER A 206 -41.93 27.95 -1.40
N LEU A 207 -42.40 27.36 -2.49
CA LEU A 207 -42.94 28.09 -3.64
C LEU A 207 -44.41 28.35 -3.38
N PHE A 208 -44.77 29.64 -3.32
CA PHE A 208 -46.11 30.15 -3.65
C PHE A 208 -46.05 30.72 -5.06
#